data_8486b5bb731146e4536b337b1dcfea4f
#
_entry.id   8486b5bb731146e4536b337b1dcfea4f
#
_cell.length_a   1.000
_cell.length_b   1.000
_cell.length_c   1.000
_cell.angle_alpha   90.00
_cell.angle_beta   90.00
_cell.angle_gamma   90.00
#
_symmetry.space_group_name_H-M   'P 1'
#
loop_
_entity.id
_entity.type
_entity.pdbx_description
1 polymer ?
#
loop_
_entity_poly.entity_id
_entity_poly.type
_entity_poly.pdbx_seq_one_letter_code
_entity_poly.pdbx_strand_id
1 'polypeptide(L)'
;MKKWTKKGLAVTVAGMMVFGLTACGGSGDSKESGKLVFQIWDAGQKAGMEKLASAYMEEHPDVKIEVQATGWDEYWTKLEASATSNSMPDIFWMHSNQMYKYADNGILADCSDIVETDKYSENAVANAQGSDGKIYGVPKDKDLVVLVYNKELFDQAGVSYPDDEWTWDDMTDASE
;
A
#
# COMPACT_ATOMS: atom_id res chain seq x y z
N MET A 1 79.11 -10.75 20.49
CA MET A 1 78.96 -11.62 21.69
C MET A 1 77.54 -12.14 21.78
N LYS A 2 77.39 -13.41 21.94
CA LYS A 2 76.24 -14.29 22.22
C LYS A 2 75.04 -14.27 21.24
N LYS A 3 75.13 -15.21 20.29
CA LYS A 3 74.07 -15.88 19.62
C LYS A 3 73.16 -16.64 20.62
N TRP A 4 71.85 -16.50 20.51
CA TRP A 4 70.95 -17.40 21.21
C TRP A 4 69.92 -17.93 20.23
N THR A 5 70.16 -19.12 19.82
CA THR A 5 69.26 -20.03 19.13
C THR A 5 68.18 -20.47 20.12
N LYS A 6 66.93 -20.36 19.77
CA LYS A 6 65.87 -21.14 20.40
C LYS A 6 65.12 -21.91 19.33
N LYS A 7 65.38 -23.19 19.37
CA LYS A 7 64.64 -24.24 18.67
C LYS A 7 63.31 -24.45 19.38
N GLY A 8 62.28 -24.68 18.60
CA GLY A 8 61.28 -25.69 18.84
C GLY A 8 60.15 -25.35 19.83
N LEU A 9 58.97 -25.21 19.31
CA LEU A 9 57.86 -26.06 19.71
C LEU A 9 56.74 -25.92 18.67
N ALA A 10 56.70 -26.86 17.74
CA ALA A 10 55.51 -27.11 16.97
C ALA A 10 54.52 -27.86 17.90
N VAL A 11 53.47 -27.18 18.32
CA VAL A 11 52.33 -27.82 18.94
C VAL A 11 51.20 -27.83 17.92
N THR A 12 50.96 -28.97 17.39
CA THR A 12 49.83 -29.45 16.63
C THR A 12 48.57 -29.25 17.45
N VAL A 13 47.74 -28.28 17.07
CA VAL A 13 46.32 -28.21 17.45
C VAL A 13 45.52 -28.38 16.17
N ALA A 14 45.54 -29.62 15.65
CA ALA A 14 44.54 -30.12 14.71
C ALA A 14 43.47 -30.78 15.57
N GLY A 15 42.33 -30.20 15.71
CA GLY A 15 41.20 -30.84 16.36
C GLY A 15 40.19 -29.79 16.85
N MET A 16 38.98 -29.89 16.26
CA MET A 16 37.73 -29.22 16.71
C MET A 16 37.47 -27.82 16.16
N MET A 17 37.22 -27.73 14.87
CA MET A 17 36.32 -26.76 14.28
C MET A 17 35.39 -27.43 13.29
N VAL A 18 34.59 -28.35 13.78
CA VAL A 18 33.43 -28.89 13.07
C VAL A 18 32.26 -28.84 14.02
N PHE A 19 31.79 -27.62 14.33
CA PHE A 19 30.45 -27.38 14.87
C PHE A 19 30.16 -25.90 14.68
N GLY A 20 29.25 -25.55 13.78
CA GLY A 20 28.70 -24.23 13.74
C GLY A 20 28.39 -23.62 12.37
N LEU A 21 28.08 -24.42 11.38
CA LEU A 21 27.59 -23.91 10.07
C LEU A 21 26.21 -24.51 9.72
N THR A 22 25.31 -24.50 10.71
CA THR A 22 23.89 -24.78 10.49
C THR A 22 23.03 -23.77 11.22
N ALA A 23 23.22 -22.47 10.94
CA ALA A 23 22.33 -21.42 11.40
C ALA A 23 22.33 -20.25 10.42
N CYS A 24 22.15 -20.55 9.13
CA CYS A 24 21.54 -19.66 8.17
C CYS A 24 20.30 -20.37 7.64
N GLY A 25 19.41 -20.69 8.55
CA GLY A 25 18.01 -20.85 8.25
C GLY A 25 17.50 -19.45 7.97
N GLY A 26 17.34 -19.10 6.70
CA GLY A 26 16.59 -17.93 6.31
C GLY A 26 15.23 -18.03 7.00
N SER A 27 14.93 -17.07 7.86
CA SER A 27 13.56 -16.73 8.21
C SER A 27 12.94 -16.15 6.94
N GLY A 28 12.66 -17.00 5.96
CA GLY A 28 11.57 -16.76 5.07
C GLY A 28 10.35 -16.81 5.98
N ASP A 29 9.70 -15.69 6.17
CA ASP A 29 8.31 -15.68 6.61
C ASP A 29 7.58 -16.61 5.64
N SER A 30 7.38 -17.84 6.06
CA SER A 30 6.45 -18.73 5.41
C SER A 30 5.10 -18.08 5.68
N LYS A 31 4.56 -17.31 4.70
CA LYS A 31 3.18 -16.87 4.71
C LYS A 31 2.36 -18.08 5.12
N GLU A 32 1.67 -17.98 6.23
CA GLU A 32 0.78 -19.04 6.71
C GLU A 32 -0.17 -19.33 5.55
N SER A 33 -0.15 -20.55 5.03
CA SER A 33 -0.91 -20.92 3.83
C SER A 33 -2.38 -20.55 4.04
N GLY A 34 -2.93 -19.68 3.20
CA GLY A 34 -4.32 -19.21 3.28
C GLY A 34 -4.53 -17.89 4.02
N LYS A 35 -3.48 -17.22 4.52
CA LYS A 35 -3.61 -15.89 5.13
C LYS A 35 -3.24 -14.79 4.14
N LEU A 36 -4.18 -13.87 3.89
CA LEU A 36 -4.01 -12.69 3.04
C LEU A 36 -3.96 -11.41 3.90
N VAL A 37 -3.07 -10.52 3.59
CA VAL A 37 -2.98 -9.18 4.20
C VAL A 37 -3.66 -8.16 3.30
N PHE A 38 -4.66 -7.47 3.86
CA PHE A 38 -5.36 -6.38 3.19
C PHE A 38 -4.98 -5.03 3.83
N GLN A 39 -4.17 -4.25 3.13
CA GLN A 39 -3.64 -2.97 3.62
C GLN A 39 -4.50 -1.79 3.15
N ILE A 40 -4.88 -0.91 4.07
CA ILE A 40 -5.66 0.31 3.80
C ILE A 40 -5.04 1.54 4.50
N TRP A 41 -5.39 2.76 4.04
CA TRP A 41 -4.88 4.02 4.63
C TRP A 41 -5.85 4.74 5.55
N ASP A 42 -7.07 4.24 5.73
CA ASP A 42 -8.10 4.91 6.53
C ASP A 42 -8.59 4.02 7.67
N ALA A 43 -8.18 4.38 8.89
CA ALA A 43 -8.61 3.68 10.09
C ALA A 43 -10.14 3.80 10.34
N GLY A 44 -10.77 4.87 9.88
CA GLY A 44 -12.22 5.07 9.99
C GLY A 44 -13.03 4.06 9.16
N GLN A 45 -12.47 3.61 8.04
CA GLN A 45 -13.10 2.61 7.17
C GLN A 45 -12.73 1.16 7.54
N LYS A 46 -11.78 0.94 8.45
CA LYS A 46 -11.28 -0.38 8.81
C LYS A 46 -12.40 -1.34 9.22
N ALA A 47 -13.30 -0.91 10.10
CA ALA A 47 -14.40 -1.76 10.56
C ALA A 47 -15.36 -2.20 9.42
N GLY A 48 -15.52 -1.35 8.39
CA GLY A 48 -16.26 -1.71 7.18
C GLY A 48 -15.55 -2.78 6.35
N MET A 49 -14.25 -2.61 6.15
CA MET A 49 -13.42 -3.58 5.40
C MET A 49 -13.31 -4.92 6.14
N GLU A 50 -13.23 -4.91 7.47
CA GLU A 50 -13.25 -6.14 8.29
C GLU A 50 -14.58 -6.90 8.14
N LYS A 51 -15.72 -6.20 8.03
CA LYS A 51 -17.02 -6.84 7.76
C LYS A 51 -17.06 -7.48 6.39
N LEU A 52 -16.55 -6.80 5.35
CA LEU A 52 -16.46 -7.38 4.01
C LEU A 52 -15.54 -8.61 3.98
N ALA A 53 -14.37 -8.51 4.61
CA ALA A 53 -13.45 -9.64 4.75
C ALA A 53 -14.09 -10.81 5.50
N SER A 54 -14.86 -10.55 6.56
CA SER A 54 -15.56 -11.59 7.32
C SER A 54 -16.62 -12.29 6.49
N ALA A 55 -17.42 -11.54 5.72
CA ALA A 55 -18.42 -12.12 4.84
C ALA A 55 -17.79 -13.03 3.77
N TYR A 56 -16.65 -12.63 3.21
CA TYR A 56 -15.91 -13.46 2.26
C TYR A 56 -15.37 -14.75 2.93
N MET A 57 -14.81 -14.63 4.14
CA MET A 57 -14.29 -15.79 4.90
C MET A 57 -15.38 -16.77 5.36
N GLU A 58 -16.64 -16.32 5.51
CA GLU A 58 -17.77 -17.21 5.79
C GLU A 58 -18.08 -18.13 4.60
N GLU A 59 -17.94 -17.61 3.38
CA GLU A 59 -18.12 -18.39 2.13
C GLU A 59 -16.87 -19.20 1.75
N HIS A 60 -15.68 -18.78 2.23
CA HIS A 60 -14.38 -19.36 1.93
C HIS A 60 -13.58 -19.67 3.21
N PRO A 61 -13.94 -20.73 3.96
CA PRO A 61 -13.40 -20.98 5.32
C PRO A 61 -11.92 -21.34 5.36
N ASP A 62 -11.33 -21.68 4.25
CA ASP A 62 -9.90 -21.95 4.07
C ASP A 62 -9.06 -20.67 3.82
N VAL A 63 -9.72 -19.52 3.62
CA VAL A 63 -9.07 -18.22 3.44
C VAL A 63 -9.17 -17.42 4.73
N LYS A 64 -8.09 -16.74 5.09
CA LYS A 64 -8.06 -15.75 6.18
C LYS A 64 -7.60 -14.41 5.65
N ILE A 65 -8.35 -13.36 5.92
CA ILE A 65 -8.02 -11.99 5.53
C ILE A 65 -7.80 -11.15 6.78
N GLU A 66 -6.63 -10.55 6.90
CA GLU A 66 -6.30 -9.59 7.94
C GLU A 66 -6.30 -8.18 7.37
N VAL A 67 -7.16 -7.29 7.87
CA VAL A 67 -7.22 -5.89 7.46
C VAL A 67 -6.28 -5.07 8.35
N GLN A 68 -5.28 -4.44 7.73
CA GLN A 68 -4.32 -3.55 8.38
C GLN A 68 -4.54 -2.13 7.91
N ALA A 69 -4.60 -1.17 8.85
CA ALA A 69 -4.75 0.25 8.53
C ALA A 69 -3.57 1.04 9.05
N THR A 70 -3.04 1.92 8.21
CA THR A 70 -2.02 2.93 8.56
C THR A 70 -2.46 4.30 8.06
N GLY A 71 -1.98 5.38 8.69
CA GLY A 71 -2.26 6.72 8.20
C GLY A 71 -1.67 6.97 6.80
N TRP A 72 -2.22 7.95 6.08
CA TRP A 72 -1.92 8.25 4.68
C TRP A 72 -0.42 8.33 4.35
N ASP A 73 0.35 9.14 5.08
CA ASP A 73 1.78 9.36 4.79
C ASP A 73 2.62 8.09 5.06
N GLU A 74 2.33 7.41 6.16
CA GLU A 74 2.99 6.16 6.52
C GLU A 74 2.63 5.03 5.56
N TYR A 75 1.39 5.02 5.06
CA TYR A 75 0.92 4.05 4.09
C TYR A 75 1.80 4.02 2.84
N TRP A 76 2.00 5.17 2.21
CA TRP A 76 2.80 5.27 0.98
C TRP A 76 4.27 4.95 1.23
N THR A 77 4.82 5.41 2.36
CA THR A 77 6.20 5.09 2.76
C THR A 77 6.40 3.57 2.90
N LYS A 78 5.49 2.89 3.57
CA LYS A 78 5.54 1.43 3.74
C LYS A 78 5.34 0.69 2.42
N LEU A 79 4.38 1.13 1.61
CA LEU A 79 4.08 0.49 0.33
C LEU A 79 5.28 0.55 -0.63
N GLU A 80 5.96 1.70 -0.71
CA GLU A 80 7.17 1.86 -1.53
C GLU A 80 8.33 0.98 -1.03
N ALA A 81 8.53 0.91 0.29
CA ALA A 81 9.53 0.02 0.88
C ALA A 81 9.20 -1.45 0.59
N SER A 82 7.94 -1.85 0.68
CA SER A 82 7.48 -3.21 0.39
C SER A 82 7.64 -3.57 -1.08
N ALA A 83 7.39 -2.65 -2.00
CA ALA A 83 7.60 -2.83 -3.43
C ALA A 83 9.09 -3.10 -3.74
N THR A 84 10.00 -2.37 -3.07
CA THR A 84 11.44 -2.53 -3.25
C THR A 84 11.97 -3.84 -2.66
N SER A 85 11.41 -4.30 -1.56
CA SER A 85 11.81 -5.52 -0.84
C SER A 85 11.08 -6.79 -1.28
N ASN A 86 10.19 -6.69 -2.27
CA ASN A 86 9.33 -7.79 -2.74
C ASN A 86 8.46 -8.41 -1.63
N SER A 87 7.97 -7.56 -0.73
CA SER A 87 7.13 -7.94 0.42
C SER A 87 5.78 -7.18 0.43
N MET A 88 5.20 -7.00 -0.76
CA MET A 88 3.90 -6.34 -0.90
C MET A 88 2.80 -7.06 -0.13
N PRO A 89 1.82 -6.33 0.44
CA PRO A 89 0.58 -6.95 0.91
C PRO A 89 -0.15 -7.63 -0.25
N ASP A 90 -0.99 -8.60 0.06
CA ASP A 90 -1.69 -9.38 -0.97
C ASP A 90 -2.81 -8.56 -1.64
N ILE A 91 -3.49 -7.73 -0.84
CA ILE A 91 -4.54 -6.80 -1.29
C ILE A 91 -4.22 -5.43 -0.67
N PHE A 92 -4.38 -4.38 -1.42
CA PHE A 92 -4.16 -3.03 -0.90
C PHE A 92 -4.90 -1.97 -1.69
N TRP A 93 -5.21 -0.87 -1.03
CA TRP A 93 -5.81 0.27 -1.70
C TRP A 93 -4.79 0.99 -2.57
N MET A 94 -5.23 1.42 -3.75
CA MET A 94 -4.44 2.20 -4.68
C MET A 94 -5.17 3.48 -5.03
N HIS A 95 -4.49 4.62 -4.90
CA HIS A 95 -5.02 5.91 -5.34
C HIS A 95 -4.70 6.10 -6.84
N SER A 96 -5.64 6.66 -7.60
CA SER A 96 -5.52 6.82 -9.05
C SER A 96 -4.24 7.55 -9.49
N ASN A 97 -3.77 8.54 -8.71
CA ASN A 97 -2.53 9.28 -9.02
C ASN A 97 -1.23 8.45 -8.90
N GLN A 98 -1.30 7.27 -8.28
CA GLN A 98 -0.17 6.35 -8.14
C GLN A 98 -0.29 5.12 -9.06
N MET A 99 -1.46 4.88 -9.65
CA MET A 99 -1.77 3.67 -10.42
C MET A 99 -0.70 3.36 -11.48
N TYR A 100 -0.39 4.32 -12.36
CA TYR A 100 0.59 4.12 -13.43
C TYR A 100 1.97 3.75 -12.90
N LYS A 101 2.41 4.39 -11.80
CA LYS A 101 3.72 4.10 -11.20
C LYS A 101 3.85 2.64 -10.80
N TYR A 102 2.81 2.06 -10.20
CA TYR A 102 2.85 0.68 -9.73
C TYR A 102 2.55 -0.33 -10.85
N ALA A 103 1.61 -0.03 -11.74
CA ALA A 103 1.26 -0.87 -12.87
C ALA A 103 2.43 -1.02 -13.86
N ASP A 104 3.01 0.10 -14.31
CA ASP A 104 4.07 0.12 -15.31
C ASP A 104 5.40 -0.46 -14.81
N ASN A 105 5.60 -0.51 -13.49
CA ASN A 105 6.72 -1.21 -12.87
C ASN A 105 6.45 -2.70 -12.59
N GLY A 106 5.31 -3.24 -13.02
CA GLY A 106 4.96 -4.66 -12.88
C GLY A 106 4.73 -5.10 -11.43
N ILE A 107 4.33 -4.18 -10.55
CA ILE A 107 4.07 -4.46 -9.13
C ILE A 107 2.65 -4.98 -8.93
N LEU A 108 1.71 -4.56 -9.79
CA LEU A 108 0.30 -4.92 -9.71
C LEU A 108 -0.01 -6.12 -10.59
N ALA A 109 -0.95 -6.94 -10.15
CA ALA A 109 -1.48 -8.03 -10.96
C ALA A 109 -2.47 -7.49 -12.01
N ASP A 110 -2.47 -8.09 -13.20
CA ASP A 110 -3.46 -7.84 -14.24
C ASP A 110 -4.82 -8.38 -13.78
N CYS A 111 -5.80 -7.51 -13.65
CA CYS A 111 -7.17 -7.79 -13.23
C CYS A 111 -8.17 -7.72 -14.37
N SER A 112 -7.73 -7.59 -15.63
CA SER A 112 -8.59 -7.35 -16.78
C SER A 112 -9.67 -8.43 -16.96
N ASP A 113 -9.34 -9.68 -16.61
CA ASP A 113 -10.28 -10.82 -16.79
C ASP A 113 -11.30 -10.94 -15.65
N ILE A 114 -11.10 -10.23 -14.53
CA ILE A 114 -11.97 -10.37 -13.34
C ILE A 114 -12.79 -9.11 -13.05
N VAL A 115 -12.45 -7.97 -13.67
CA VAL A 115 -13.18 -6.71 -13.47
C VAL A 115 -14.29 -6.57 -14.51
N GLU A 116 -15.54 -6.56 -14.06
CA GLU A 116 -16.71 -6.32 -14.88
C GLU A 116 -16.85 -4.81 -15.18
N THR A 117 -16.19 -4.34 -16.23
CA THR A 117 -16.05 -2.91 -16.54
C THR A 117 -17.37 -2.20 -16.83
N ASP A 118 -18.39 -2.92 -17.29
CA ASP A 118 -19.74 -2.42 -17.52
C ASP A 118 -20.48 -1.98 -16.25
N LYS A 119 -19.98 -2.38 -15.08
CA LYS A 119 -20.50 -1.97 -13.77
C LYS A 119 -19.96 -0.64 -13.28
N TYR A 120 -18.99 -0.05 -13.97
CA TYR A 120 -18.30 1.17 -13.57
C TYR A 120 -18.40 2.27 -14.62
N SER A 121 -18.22 3.53 -14.21
CA SER A 121 -18.09 4.63 -15.16
C SER A 121 -16.79 4.51 -15.96
N GLU A 122 -16.76 5.01 -17.18
CA GLU A 122 -15.57 5.01 -18.04
C GLU A 122 -14.37 5.65 -17.35
N ASN A 123 -14.56 6.75 -16.63
CA ASN A 123 -13.50 7.42 -15.86
C ASN A 123 -12.96 6.54 -14.72
N ALA A 124 -13.82 5.76 -14.05
CA ALA A 124 -13.36 4.86 -12.99
C ALA A 124 -12.53 3.72 -13.57
N VAL A 125 -12.91 3.18 -14.70
CA VAL A 125 -12.14 2.16 -15.43
C VAL A 125 -10.81 2.74 -15.92
N ALA A 126 -10.81 3.92 -16.53
CA ALA A 126 -9.60 4.58 -17.00
C ALA A 126 -8.59 4.84 -15.88
N ASN A 127 -9.07 5.21 -14.68
CA ASN A 127 -8.21 5.40 -13.50
C ASN A 127 -7.65 4.10 -12.91
N ALA A 128 -8.18 2.95 -13.31
CA ALA A 128 -7.68 1.64 -12.91
C ALA A 128 -6.76 0.99 -13.95
N GLN A 129 -6.49 1.66 -15.08
CA GLN A 129 -5.64 1.15 -16.15
C GLN A 129 -4.18 1.57 -15.98
N GLY A 130 -3.27 0.72 -16.44
CA GLY A 130 -1.87 1.06 -16.71
C GLY A 130 -1.69 1.67 -18.10
N SER A 131 -0.45 2.06 -18.45
CA SER A 131 -0.14 2.64 -19.75
C SER A 131 -0.31 1.67 -20.92
N ASP A 132 -0.34 0.37 -20.66
CA ASP A 132 -0.61 -0.70 -21.61
C ASP A 132 -2.12 -0.94 -21.87
N GLY A 133 -2.99 -0.20 -21.18
CA GLY A 133 -4.44 -0.29 -21.27
C GLY A 133 -5.08 -1.45 -20.49
N LYS A 134 -4.30 -2.24 -19.78
CA LYS A 134 -4.80 -3.30 -18.92
C LYS A 134 -5.30 -2.74 -17.59
N ILE A 135 -6.20 -3.48 -16.93
CA ILE A 135 -6.79 -3.09 -15.65
C ILE A 135 -6.00 -3.71 -14.51
N TYR A 136 -5.56 -2.87 -13.57
CA TYR A 136 -4.72 -3.26 -12.44
C TYR A 136 -5.39 -3.05 -11.07
N GLY A 137 -6.67 -2.72 -11.07
CA GLY A 137 -7.42 -2.55 -9.83
C GLY A 137 -8.92 -2.55 -10.04
N VAL A 138 -9.65 -2.84 -8.96
CA VAL A 138 -11.11 -2.76 -8.91
C VAL A 138 -11.50 -1.39 -8.37
N PRO A 139 -12.26 -0.56 -9.11
CA PRO A 139 -12.71 0.73 -8.59
C PRO A 139 -13.56 0.55 -7.33
N LYS A 140 -13.14 1.14 -6.22
CA LYS A 140 -13.81 1.04 -4.90
C LYS A 140 -14.78 2.19 -4.66
N ASP A 141 -14.33 3.40 -4.88
CA ASP A 141 -15.06 4.64 -4.61
C ASP A 141 -14.66 5.75 -5.60
N LYS A 142 -15.26 6.90 -5.41
CA LYS A 142 -15.02 8.11 -6.20
C LYS A 142 -14.87 9.30 -5.27
N ASP A 143 -13.75 9.99 -5.40
CA ASP A 143 -13.52 11.26 -4.73
C ASP A 143 -14.10 12.42 -5.55
N LEU A 144 -14.62 13.42 -4.84
CA LEU A 144 -15.09 14.66 -5.41
C LEU A 144 -14.31 15.82 -4.81
N VAL A 145 -13.80 16.69 -5.68
CA VAL A 145 -13.26 17.97 -5.25
C VAL A 145 -14.42 18.96 -5.21
N VAL A 146 -14.73 19.46 -4.03
CA VAL A 146 -15.86 20.38 -3.80
C VAL A 146 -15.46 21.57 -2.95
N LEU A 147 -16.11 22.69 -3.14
CA LEU A 147 -16.03 23.84 -2.25
C LEU A 147 -17.05 23.67 -1.11
N VAL A 148 -16.55 23.60 0.12
CA VAL A 148 -17.39 23.58 1.33
C VAL A 148 -17.28 24.95 1.98
N TYR A 149 -18.41 25.59 2.28
CA TYR A 149 -18.44 26.91 2.87
C TYR A 149 -19.42 26.98 4.06
N ASN A 150 -19.16 27.91 4.99
CA ASN A 150 -20.02 28.15 6.13
C ASN A 150 -21.04 29.27 5.79
N LYS A 151 -22.31 28.91 5.68
CA LYS A 151 -23.38 29.83 5.33
C LYS A 151 -23.50 31.00 6.30
N GLU A 152 -23.34 30.79 7.61
CA GLU A 152 -23.45 31.86 8.62
C GLU A 152 -22.35 32.89 8.45
N LEU A 153 -21.14 32.54 8.05
CA LEU A 153 -20.06 33.46 7.77
C LEU A 153 -20.35 34.30 6.51
N PHE A 154 -20.88 33.66 5.46
CA PHE A 154 -21.29 34.36 4.24
C PHE A 154 -22.41 35.37 4.51
N ASP A 155 -23.43 34.97 5.29
CA ASP A 155 -24.51 35.86 5.69
C ASP A 155 -24.01 37.07 6.50
N GLN A 156 -23.09 36.85 7.46
CA GLN A 156 -22.50 37.92 8.28
C GLN A 156 -21.64 38.89 7.45
N ALA A 157 -20.91 38.37 6.46
CA ALA A 157 -20.09 39.17 5.56
C ALA A 157 -20.91 39.84 4.45
N GLY A 158 -22.18 39.47 4.25
CA GLY A 158 -23.01 39.95 3.16
C GLY A 158 -22.55 39.50 1.77
N VAL A 159 -21.85 38.37 1.70
CA VAL A 159 -21.34 37.77 0.47
C VAL A 159 -22.36 36.78 -0.06
N SER A 160 -22.59 36.75 -1.38
CA SER A 160 -23.46 35.77 -2.03
C SER A 160 -22.88 34.37 -1.92
N TYR A 161 -23.75 33.37 -1.78
CA TYR A 161 -23.29 31.96 -1.77
C TYR A 161 -22.68 31.54 -3.13
N PRO A 162 -21.70 30.65 -3.08
CA PRO A 162 -21.15 30.03 -4.30
C PRO A 162 -22.24 29.38 -5.14
N ASP A 163 -22.19 29.60 -6.44
CA ASP A 163 -23.02 28.96 -7.46
C ASP A 163 -22.14 28.41 -8.60
N ASP A 164 -22.74 27.95 -9.67
CA ASP A 164 -22.07 27.34 -10.82
C ASP A 164 -21.39 28.36 -11.76
N GLU A 165 -21.59 29.67 -11.52
CA GLU A 165 -20.92 30.76 -12.23
C GLU A 165 -19.67 31.29 -11.49
N TRP A 166 -19.43 30.85 -10.24
CA TRP A 166 -18.32 31.32 -9.43
C TRP A 166 -16.97 31.03 -10.09
N THR A 167 -16.12 32.04 -10.09
CA THR A 167 -14.75 32.01 -10.58
C THR A 167 -13.73 31.90 -9.44
N TRP A 168 -12.47 31.76 -9.77
CA TRP A 168 -11.37 31.85 -8.80
C TRP A 168 -11.24 33.27 -8.20
N ASP A 169 -11.59 34.30 -8.96
CA ASP A 169 -11.58 35.70 -8.46
C ASP A 169 -12.67 35.87 -7.41
N ASP A 170 -13.90 35.37 -7.65
CA ASP A 170 -14.98 35.41 -6.67
C ASP A 170 -14.62 34.67 -5.37
N MET A 171 -13.92 33.55 -5.48
CA MET A 171 -13.45 32.81 -4.32
C MET A 171 -12.39 33.57 -3.53
N THR A 172 -11.50 34.28 -4.23
CA THR A 172 -10.45 35.10 -3.60
C THR A 172 -11.09 36.30 -2.88
N ASP A 173 -11.99 37.02 -3.54
CA ASP A 173 -12.70 38.18 -2.98
C ASP A 173 -13.53 37.80 -1.75
N ALA A 174 -14.16 36.62 -1.76
CA ALA A 174 -14.93 36.11 -0.63
C ALA A 174 -14.06 35.65 0.56
N SER A 175 -12.76 35.50 0.37
CA SER A 175 -11.82 35.04 1.42
C SER A 175 -11.10 36.17 2.15
N GLU A 176 -11.19 37.41 1.69
CA GLU A 176 -10.65 38.63 2.31
C GLU A 176 -11.61 39.25 3.33
#